data_fb8ab8042654e9dcec01326824d0aa84
#
_entry.id   fb8ab8042654e9dcec01326824d0aa84
#
_cell.length_a   1.000
_cell.length_b   1.000
_cell.length_c   1.000
_cell.angle_alpha   90.00
_cell.angle_beta   90.00
_cell.angle_gamma   90.00
#
_symmetry.space_group_name_H-M   'P 1'
#
loop_
_entity.id
_entity.type
_entity.pdbx_description
1 polymer ?
#
loop_
_entity_poly.entity_id
_entity_poly.type
_entity_poly.pdbx_seq_one_letter_code
_entity_poly.pdbx_strand_id
1 'polypeptide(L)'
;MCYLTRARSLFLGALAMLLALASYAQAAPKVQTFALSETKEVVLQNVKAEAVEYKGRKALRLTKESEDGFALLPGTDFQDGTIEADIALKVTVPPGVRMPGFVGIAFRARPDASRYELFYLRPGNSQSEDQAMRNHSVQYSSEPNFNWYRLRREWPFIYEAYAELQPESWTKVKIEVMGRSAKLYLNGSETPSLVVDDLKGEDLRGAVALWSYPREEAYFSNVRITNAEPLPLKNGSDAKGTWDLKYSSDAGTFDCSMQLNRDGDKLTGTWSGALGDYRPITGTWRDGYLELTFFADWPKDWPQGAPGNTAARLAGWIDGASAKGRMKVEGRADGQWTATRRP
;
A
#
# COMPACT_ATOMS: atom_id res chain seq x y z
N MET A 1 2.72 -51.73 80.08
CA MET A 1 3.65 -51.36 79.04
C MET A 1 2.92 -50.47 78.05
N CYS A 2 3.21 -49.16 78.13
CA CYS A 2 2.43 -48.14 77.44
C CYS A 2 3.31 -47.61 76.35
N TYR A 3 2.89 -47.63 75.05
CA TYR A 3 3.56 -46.95 73.94
C TYR A 3 2.69 -45.82 73.52
N LEU A 4 3.21 -44.62 73.73
CA LEU A 4 2.70 -43.36 73.24
C LEU A 4 3.19 -43.18 71.79
N THR A 5 2.26 -43.05 70.83
CA THR A 5 2.55 -42.63 69.47
C THR A 5 2.16 -41.14 69.30
N ARG A 6 3.17 -40.33 69.02
CA ARG A 6 3.01 -38.90 68.71
C ARG A 6 2.53 -38.73 67.28
N ALA A 7 1.37 -38.11 67.07
CA ALA A 7 0.89 -37.61 65.78
C ALA A 7 1.66 -36.31 65.42
N ARG A 8 2.30 -36.29 64.29
CA ARG A 8 2.88 -35.07 63.66
C ARG A 8 1.85 -34.50 62.69
N SER A 9 1.31 -33.35 63.01
CA SER A 9 0.48 -32.56 62.13
C SER A 9 1.37 -31.90 61.04
N LEU A 10 1.10 -32.27 59.78
CA LEU A 10 1.65 -31.60 58.61
C LEU A 10 0.70 -30.48 58.23
N PHE A 11 1.11 -29.22 58.39
CA PHE A 11 0.46 -28.05 57.81
C PHE A 11 0.87 -27.98 56.36
N LEU A 12 -0.06 -28.27 55.44
CA LEU A 12 0.06 -27.90 54.03
C LEU A 12 -0.40 -26.44 53.88
N GLY A 13 0.56 -25.55 53.64
CA GLY A 13 0.31 -24.18 53.22
C GLY A 13 -0.05 -24.17 51.72
N ALA A 14 -1.32 -23.97 51.42
CA ALA A 14 -1.76 -23.68 50.03
C ALA A 14 -1.39 -22.25 49.67
N LEU A 15 -0.32 -22.11 48.88
CA LEU A 15 0.07 -20.83 48.27
C LEU A 15 -0.88 -20.60 47.08
N ALA A 16 -1.92 -19.80 47.26
CA ALA A 16 -2.79 -19.35 46.19
C ALA A 16 -2.04 -18.33 45.34
N MET A 17 -1.57 -18.75 44.15
CA MET A 17 -0.99 -17.91 43.15
C MET A 17 -2.12 -17.16 42.40
N LEU A 18 -2.42 -15.93 42.81
CA LEU A 18 -3.32 -15.02 42.10
C LEU A 18 -2.60 -14.60 40.80
N LEU A 19 -2.91 -15.26 39.70
CA LEU A 19 -2.64 -14.79 38.34
C LEU A 19 -3.52 -13.57 38.08
N ALA A 20 -2.97 -12.37 38.24
CA ALA A 20 -3.56 -11.15 37.75
C ALA A 20 -3.52 -11.18 36.22
N LEU A 21 -4.61 -11.60 35.59
CA LEU A 21 -4.87 -11.39 34.16
C LEU A 21 -5.03 -9.87 33.98
N ALA A 22 -3.94 -9.19 33.64
CA ALA A 22 -4.00 -7.85 33.13
C ALA A 22 -4.74 -7.91 31.79
N SER A 23 -6.05 -7.69 31.82
CA SER A 23 -6.84 -7.42 30.62
C SER A 23 -6.28 -6.13 30.02
N TYR A 24 -5.46 -6.25 28.99
CA TYR A 24 -5.17 -5.11 28.13
C TYR A 24 -6.49 -4.72 27.47
N ALA A 25 -7.17 -3.73 28.07
CA ALA A 25 -8.30 -3.09 27.42
C ALA A 25 -7.76 -2.40 26.16
N GLN A 26 -7.92 -3.06 25.02
CA GLN A 26 -7.59 -2.48 23.72
C GLN A 26 -8.51 -1.26 23.55
N ALA A 27 -7.94 -0.08 23.43
CA ALA A 27 -8.73 1.12 23.21
C ALA A 27 -9.62 0.92 21.99
N ALA A 28 -10.91 1.29 22.11
CA ALA A 28 -11.82 1.16 20.98
C ALA A 28 -11.27 1.93 19.77
N PRO A 29 -11.36 1.37 18.56
CA PRO A 29 -10.83 2.02 17.38
C PRO A 29 -11.44 3.41 17.19
N LYS A 30 -10.62 4.43 16.94
CA LYS A 30 -11.11 5.78 16.68
C LYS A 30 -11.84 5.79 15.34
N VAL A 31 -13.14 6.07 15.38
CA VAL A 31 -13.99 6.17 14.19
C VAL A 31 -14.32 7.64 13.93
N GLN A 32 -14.14 8.08 12.69
CA GLN A 32 -14.54 9.40 12.21
C GLN A 32 -15.49 9.22 11.03
N THR A 33 -16.57 10.00 10.97
CA THR A 33 -17.55 9.97 9.88
C THR A 33 -17.77 11.36 9.34
N PHE A 34 -17.87 11.46 8.01
CA PHE A 34 -18.14 12.69 7.28
C PHE A 34 -19.32 12.41 6.34
N ALA A 35 -20.44 13.08 6.57
CA ALA A 35 -21.62 12.93 5.75
C ALA A 35 -21.42 13.54 4.36
N LEU A 36 -20.54 14.54 4.27
CA LEU A 36 -20.26 15.34 3.07
C LEU A 36 -21.50 16.05 2.52
N SER A 37 -22.33 16.52 3.44
CA SER A 37 -23.55 17.27 3.14
C SER A 37 -23.33 18.78 3.15
N GLU A 38 -22.19 19.25 3.59
CA GLU A 38 -21.81 20.64 3.67
C GLU A 38 -20.32 20.84 3.31
N THR A 39 -20.00 21.96 2.67
CA THR A 39 -18.63 22.27 2.23
C THR A 39 -17.67 22.53 3.39
N LYS A 40 -18.19 22.95 4.56
CA LYS A 40 -17.39 23.16 5.78
C LYS A 40 -16.78 21.87 6.35
N GLU A 41 -17.22 20.70 5.89
CA GLU A 41 -16.68 19.41 6.32
C GLU A 41 -15.29 19.10 5.74
N VAL A 42 -14.76 19.95 4.86
CA VAL A 42 -13.49 19.73 4.16
C VAL A 42 -12.63 21.00 4.09
N VAL A 43 -11.32 20.82 3.94
CA VAL A 43 -10.37 21.89 3.61
C VAL A 43 -9.97 21.73 2.14
N LEU A 44 -10.25 22.76 1.34
CA LEU A 44 -10.09 22.69 -0.11
C LEU A 44 -8.70 23.16 -0.56
N GLN A 45 -8.10 22.41 -1.49
CA GLN A 45 -6.88 22.78 -2.19
C GLN A 45 -7.06 22.55 -3.70
N ASN A 46 -6.86 23.56 -4.52
CA ASN A 46 -6.97 23.53 -5.98
C ASN A 46 -8.30 22.93 -6.49
N VAL A 47 -9.39 23.04 -5.74
CA VAL A 47 -10.68 22.43 -6.06
C VAL A 47 -11.81 23.33 -5.56
N LYS A 48 -12.94 23.29 -6.26
CA LYS A 48 -14.21 23.87 -5.79
C LYS A 48 -15.07 22.74 -5.25
N ALA A 49 -15.79 23.00 -4.18
CA ALA A 49 -16.73 22.08 -3.59
C ALA A 49 -18.12 22.68 -3.49
N GLU A 50 -19.11 21.86 -3.71
CA GLU A 50 -20.53 22.22 -3.59
C GLU A 50 -21.30 21.05 -2.96
N ALA A 51 -22.14 21.38 -1.97
CA ALA A 51 -23.06 20.41 -1.40
C ALA A 51 -24.26 20.25 -2.35
N VAL A 52 -24.50 19.04 -2.79
CA VAL A 52 -25.52 18.71 -3.79
C VAL A 52 -26.30 17.44 -3.40
N GLU A 53 -27.42 17.23 -4.08
CA GLU A 53 -28.04 15.91 -4.16
C GLU A 53 -27.69 15.29 -5.51
N TYR A 54 -27.09 14.10 -5.50
CA TYR A 54 -26.73 13.37 -6.70
C TYR A 54 -27.22 11.93 -6.62
N LYS A 55 -28.08 11.55 -7.58
CA LYS A 55 -28.68 10.21 -7.68
C LYS A 55 -29.22 9.70 -6.32
N GLY A 56 -30.02 10.54 -5.66
CA GLY A 56 -30.71 10.21 -4.42
C GLY A 56 -29.86 10.21 -3.15
N ARG A 57 -28.66 10.81 -3.20
CA ARG A 57 -27.78 10.96 -2.02
C ARG A 57 -27.30 12.39 -1.86
N LYS A 58 -27.25 12.85 -0.62
CA LYS A 58 -26.49 14.05 -0.28
C LYS A 58 -25.01 13.78 -0.51
N ALA A 59 -24.33 14.69 -1.16
CA ALA A 59 -22.96 14.51 -1.59
C ALA A 59 -22.20 15.84 -1.64
N LEU A 60 -20.88 15.76 -1.56
CA LEU A 60 -19.98 16.83 -1.92
C LEU A 60 -19.53 16.63 -3.37
N ARG A 61 -19.85 17.58 -4.25
CA ARG A 61 -19.37 17.64 -5.62
C ARG A 61 -18.05 18.40 -5.64
N LEU A 62 -16.99 17.80 -6.16
CA LEU A 62 -15.71 18.45 -6.43
C LEU A 62 -15.57 18.73 -7.92
N THR A 63 -15.15 19.95 -8.28
CA THR A 63 -14.86 20.38 -9.64
C THR A 63 -13.59 21.22 -9.67
N LYS A 64 -12.83 21.14 -10.77
CA LYS A 64 -11.62 21.94 -10.96
C LYS A 64 -11.24 22.10 -12.43
N GLU A 65 -10.42 23.10 -12.72
CA GLU A 65 -10.02 23.46 -14.09
C GLU A 65 -8.65 22.88 -14.47
N SER A 66 -7.71 22.88 -13.53
CA SER A 66 -6.31 22.49 -13.76
C SER A 66 -5.69 21.94 -12.50
N GLU A 67 -4.62 21.17 -12.64
CA GLU A 67 -3.85 20.51 -11.58
C GLU A 67 -4.67 19.52 -10.75
N ASP A 68 -4.03 18.80 -9.83
CA ASP A 68 -4.72 17.88 -8.93
C ASP A 68 -5.48 18.63 -7.83
N GLY A 69 -6.68 18.20 -7.53
CA GLY A 69 -7.57 18.81 -6.53
C GLY A 69 -7.80 17.90 -5.35
N PHE A 70 -7.78 18.54 -4.15
CA PHE A 70 -7.96 17.86 -2.88
C PHE A 70 -9.02 18.52 -2.02
N ALA A 71 -9.85 17.70 -1.41
CA ALA A 71 -10.66 18.10 -0.29
C ALA A 71 -10.20 17.27 0.92
N LEU A 72 -9.34 17.87 1.76
CA LEU A 72 -8.83 17.20 2.95
C LEU A 72 -9.92 17.10 4.01
N LEU A 73 -9.99 15.94 4.66
CA LEU A 73 -10.90 15.69 5.79
C LEU A 73 -10.25 16.16 7.08
N PRO A 74 -10.77 17.20 7.72
CA PRO A 74 -10.12 17.83 8.86
C PRO A 74 -10.05 16.89 10.08
N GLY A 75 -8.96 16.98 10.83
CA GLY A 75 -8.75 16.19 12.05
C GLY A 75 -8.48 14.70 11.80
N THR A 76 -8.30 14.30 10.53
CA THR A 76 -7.82 12.96 10.19
C THR A 76 -6.31 12.88 10.37
N ASP A 77 -5.87 11.78 10.93
CA ASP A 77 -4.47 11.43 11.12
C ASP A 77 -4.38 9.91 11.03
N PHE A 78 -4.24 9.43 9.80
CA PHE A 78 -4.41 8.05 9.42
C PHE A 78 -3.06 7.39 9.16
N GLN A 79 -2.83 6.26 9.81
CA GLN A 79 -1.69 5.39 9.54
C GLN A 79 -2.16 4.02 9.05
N ASP A 80 -2.89 3.29 9.89
CA ASP A 80 -3.43 1.96 9.61
C ASP A 80 -4.93 1.94 9.94
N GLY A 81 -5.68 1.07 9.25
CA GLY A 81 -7.11 0.96 9.45
C GLY A 81 -7.89 0.84 8.15
N THR A 82 -9.12 1.35 8.17
CA THR A 82 -10.04 1.26 7.04
C THR A 82 -10.59 2.63 6.68
N ILE A 83 -10.66 2.92 5.38
CA ILE A 83 -11.32 4.09 4.82
C ILE A 83 -12.45 3.59 3.91
N GLU A 84 -13.67 4.01 4.18
CA GLU A 84 -14.85 3.70 3.37
C GLU A 84 -15.45 4.99 2.81
N ALA A 85 -15.93 4.95 1.58
CA ALA A 85 -16.62 6.08 0.94
C ALA A 85 -17.56 5.60 -0.16
N ASP A 86 -18.61 6.35 -0.42
CA ASP A 86 -19.39 6.25 -1.66
C ASP A 86 -18.83 7.29 -2.64
N ILE A 87 -18.45 6.85 -3.84
CA ILE A 87 -17.83 7.68 -4.88
C ILE A 87 -18.62 7.54 -6.18
N ALA A 88 -18.87 8.65 -6.87
CA ALA A 88 -19.38 8.65 -8.23
C ALA A 88 -18.62 9.69 -9.07
N LEU A 89 -18.57 9.46 -10.38
CA LEU A 89 -17.88 10.35 -11.31
C LEU A 89 -18.74 10.61 -12.53
N LYS A 90 -18.90 11.88 -12.90
CA LYS A 90 -19.47 12.29 -14.17
C LYS A 90 -18.39 12.98 -15.00
N VAL A 91 -18.20 12.49 -16.21
CA VAL A 91 -17.26 13.04 -17.17
C VAL A 91 -18.05 13.71 -18.28
N THR A 92 -17.82 15.01 -18.46
CA THR A 92 -18.45 15.78 -19.56
C THR A 92 -17.46 15.90 -20.70
N VAL A 93 -17.70 15.15 -21.78
CA VAL A 93 -16.86 15.16 -22.99
C VAL A 93 -17.70 15.36 -24.24
N PRO A 94 -17.10 15.92 -25.30
CA PRO A 94 -17.78 16.01 -26.61
C PRO A 94 -18.17 14.61 -27.14
N PRO A 95 -19.22 14.52 -27.97
CA PRO A 95 -19.58 13.27 -28.63
C PRO A 95 -18.38 12.62 -29.33
N GLY A 96 -18.22 11.31 -29.15
CA GLY A 96 -17.10 10.54 -29.74
C GLY A 96 -15.75 10.64 -29.02
N VAL A 97 -15.66 11.50 -27.99
CA VAL A 97 -14.48 11.56 -27.14
C VAL A 97 -14.72 10.63 -25.95
N ARG A 98 -13.73 9.81 -25.68
CA ARG A 98 -13.72 8.92 -24.52
C ARG A 98 -12.72 9.41 -23.48
N MET A 99 -13.14 9.47 -22.24
CA MET A 99 -12.28 9.81 -21.11
C MET A 99 -12.32 8.68 -20.08
N PRO A 100 -11.16 8.29 -19.53
CA PRO A 100 -11.10 7.27 -18.48
C PRO A 100 -11.92 7.65 -17.23
N GLY A 101 -11.89 8.94 -16.88
CA GLY A 101 -12.35 9.44 -15.59
C GLY A 101 -11.40 9.11 -14.45
N PHE A 102 -11.23 10.04 -13.49
CA PHE A 102 -10.27 9.86 -12.42
C PHE A 102 -10.83 10.41 -11.11
N VAL A 103 -11.16 9.53 -10.20
CA VAL A 103 -11.68 9.89 -8.87
C VAL A 103 -11.15 8.93 -7.82
N GLY A 104 -10.77 9.42 -6.64
CA GLY A 104 -10.18 8.53 -5.65
C GLY A 104 -10.09 9.09 -4.24
N ILE A 105 -9.41 8.32 -3.39
CA ILE A 105 -9.11 8.65 -2.00
C ILE A 105 -7.61 8.68 -1.84
N ALA A 106 -7.09 9.84 -1.43
CA ALA A 106 -5.73 9.99 -0.96
C ALA A 106 -5.66 9.74 0.56
N PHE A 107 -4.60 9.11 1.01
CA PHE A 107 -4.37 8.84 2.43
C PHE A 107 -2.89 9.02 2.78
N ARG A 108 -2.59 9.13 4.08
CA ARG A 108 -1.25 9.53 4.55
C ARG A 108 -0.76 10.79 3.85
N ALA A 109 -1.70 11.67 3.52
CA ALA A 109 -1.42 12.89 2.77
C ALA A 109 -0.82 13.95 3.70
N ARG A 110 0.20 14.66 3.21
CA ARG A 110 0.66 15.89 3.85
C ARG A 110 -0.38 16.99 3.72
N PRO A 111 -0.48 17.90 4.71
CA PRO A 111 -1.46 18.98 4.65
C PRO A 111 -1.34 19.89 3.42
N ASP A 112 -0.15 20.02 2.84
CA ASP A 112 0.13 20.78 1.62
C ASP A 112 -0.06 19.95 0.33
N ALA A 113 -0.52 18.71 0.46
CA ALA A 113 -0.67 17.73 -0.63
C ALA A 113 0.61 17.46 -1.45
N SER A 114 1.78 17.79 -0.90
CA SER A 114 3.06 17.53 -1.58
C SER A 114 3.43 16.05 -1.66
N ARG A 115 2.90 15.23 -0.74
CA ARG A 115 3.07 13.77 -0.72
C ARG A 115 1.79 13.10 -0.26
N TYR A 116 1.41 12.01 -0.91
CA TYR A 116 0.24 11.19 -0.56
C TYR A 116 0.29 9.83 -1.24
N GLU A 117 -0.42 8.87 -0.66
CA GLU A 117 -0.78 7.59 -1.26
C GLU A 117 -2.18 7.73 -1.86
N LEU A 118 -2.46 7.10 -2.98
CA LEU A 118 -3.72 7.27 -3.70
C LEU A 118 -4.22 5.94 -4.27
N PHE A 119 -5.48 5.59 -3.99
CA PHE A 119 -6.26 4.69 -4.82
C PHE A 119 -7.30 5.48 -5.61
N TYR A 120 -7.38 5.23 -6.90
CA TYR A 120 -8.35 5.88 -7.76
C TYR A 120 -8.98 4.95 -8.80
N LEU A 121 -10.17 5.35 -9.22
CA LEU A 121 -11.03 4.64 -10.13
C LEU A 121 -11.05 5.35 -11.49
N ARG A 122 -11.15 4.54 -12.55
CA ARG A 122 -11.34 4.99 -13.94
C ARG A 122 -12.57 4.32 -14.54
N PRO A 123 -13.79 4.78 -14.21
CA PRO A 123 -15.02 4.14 -14.67
C PRO A 123 -15.15 4.03 -16.19
N GLY A 124 -14.65 5.03 -16.94
CA GLY A 124 -14.64 4.99 -18.39
C GLY A 124 -13.72 3.91 -18.98
N ASN A 125 -12.65 3.52 -18.28
CA ASN A 125 -11.80 2.42 -18.71
C ASN A 125 -12.50 1.07 -18.55
N SER A 126 -13.24 0.89 -17.46
CA SER A 126 -13.96 -0.35 -17.19
C SER A 126 -14.93 -0.74 -18.30
N GLN A 127 -15.50 0.24 -19.00
CA GLN A 127 -16.45 0.07 -20.09
C GLN A 127 -15.79 0.04 -21.48
N SER A 128 -14.46 -0.10 -21.56
CA SER A 128 -13.74 -0.12 -22.82
C SER A 128 -13.94 -1.42 -23.60
N GLU A 129 -14.05 -1.35 -24.91
CA GLU A 129 -13.89 -2.50 -25.78
C GLU A 129 -12.43 -3.02 -25.81
N ASP A 130 -11.48 -2.13 -25.58
CA ASP A 130 -10.06 -2.46 -25.47
C ASP A 130 -9.75 -3.12 -24.12
N GLN A 131 -9.30 -4.38 -24.18
CA GLN A 131 -8.92 -5.16 -23.00
C GLN A 131 -7.80 -4.51 -22.19
N ALA A 132 -6.82 -3.90 -22.84
CA ALA A 132 -5.73 -3.24 -22.15
C ALA A 132 -6.26 -2.05 -21.31
N MET A 133 -7.17 -1.27 -21.86
CA MET A 133 -7.83 -0.19 -21.11
C MET A 133 -8.65 -0.70 -19.94
N ARG A 134 -9.42 -1.81 -20.12
CA ARG A 134 -10.17 -2.39 -18.99
C ARG A 134 -9.28 -2.78 -17.83
N ASN A 135 -8.09 -3.33 -18.10
CA ASN A 135 -7.14 -3.72 -17.06
C ASN A 135 -6.59 -2.54 -16.23
N HIS A 136 -6.87 -1.32 -16.66
CA HIS A 136 -6.52 -0.08 -15.97
C HIS A 136 -7.72 0.60 -15.29
N SER A 137 -8.73 -0.15 -14.82
CA SER A 137 -9.94 0.42 -14.21
C SER A 137 -9.70 0.93 -12.79
N VAL A 138 -8.83 0.31 -12.01
CA VAL A 138 -8.39 0.76 -10.70
C VAL A 138 -6.88 0.87 -10.66
N GLN A 139 -6.38 1.83 -9.89
CA GLN A 139 -4.96 2.13 -9.82
C GLN A 139 -4.54 2.60 -8.44
N TYR A 140 -3.35 2.21 -8.03
CA TYR A 140 -2.59 2.80 -6.93
C TYR A 140 -1.48 3.69 -7.49
N SER A 141 -1.20 4.79 -6.79
CA SER A 141 0.01 5.61 -6.96
C SER A 141 0.47 6.20 -5.62
N SER A 142 1.70 6.67 -5.57
CA SER A 142 2.25 7.45 -4.46
C SER A 142 3.00 8.64 -5.02
N GLU A 143 2.46 9.82 -4.78
CA GLU A 143 3.00 11.04 -5.35
C GLU A 143 4.01 11.73 -4.42
N PRO A 144 5.00 12.40 -5.00
CA PRO A 144 5.27 12.58 -6.45
C PRO A 144 6.15 11.49 -7.07
N ASN A 145 6.71 10.57 -6.28
CA ASN A 145 7.82 9.73 -6.70
C ASN A 145 7.43 8.45 -7.44
N PHE A 146 6.21 7.94 -7.21
CA PHE A 146 5.70 6.69 -7.76
C PHE A 146 4.34 6.92 -8.41
N ASN A 147 4.31 7.83 -9.42
CA ASN A 147 3.11 8.07 -10.21
C ASN A 147 2.74 6.83 -11.05
N TRP A 148 1.51 6.81 -11.55
CA TRP A 148 0.96 5.70 -12.31
C TRP A 148 1.84 5.29 -13.51
N TYR A 149 2.47 6.27 -14.20
CA TYR A 149 3.31 6.02 -15.38
C TYR A 149 4.59 5.27 -14.99
N ARG A 150 5.26 5.70 -13.91
CA ARG A 150 6.45 5.02 -13.39
C ARG A 150 6.12 3.60 -12.94
N LEU A 151 5.05 3.43 -12.15
CA LEU A 151 4.63 2.13 -11.64
C LEU A 151 4.28 1.16 -12.77
N ARG A 152 3.54 1.59 -13.78
CA ARG A 152 3.20 0.77 -14.95
C ARG A 152 4.41 0.37 -15.76
N ARG A 153 5.34 1.28 -15.96
CA ARG A 153 6.57 1.02 -16.73
C ARG A 153 7.49 0.05 -16.00
N GLU A 154 7.68 0.23 -14.69
CA GLU A 154 8.66 -0.53 -13.90
C GLU A 154 8.09 -1.86 -13.40
N TRP A 155 6.80 -1.87 -13.06
CA TRP A 155 6.08 -2.98 -12.44
C TRP A 155 4.71 -3.17 -13.12
N PRO A 156 4.66 -3.56 -14.41
CA PRO A 156 3.40 -3.69 -15.14
C PRO A 156 2.46 -4.69 -14.44
N PHE A 157 1.18 -4.35 -14.41
CA PHE A 157 0.08 -5.18 -13.85
C PHE A 157 0.08 -5.37 -12.32
N ILE A 158 0.97 -4.71 -11.58
CA ILE A 158 1.08 -4.89 -10.12
C ILE A 158 0.24 -3.86 -9.35
N TYR A 159 0.23 -2.60 -9.80
CA TYR A 159 -0.41 -1.50 -9.09
C TYR A 159 -1.70 -1.02 -9.77
N GLU A 160 -2.23 -1.82 -10.65
CA GLU A 160 -3.48 -1.59 -11.36
C GLU A 160 -4.18 -2.90 -11.68
N ALA A 161 -5.50 -2.86 -11.82
CA ALA A 161 -6.30 -4.05 -12.10
C ALA A 161 -7.60 -3.68 -12.84
N TYR A 162 -8.24 -4.70 -13.40
CA TYR A 162 -9.62 -4.61 -13.82
C TYR A 162 -10.56 -4.56 -12.62
N ALA A 163 -11.56 -3.71 -12.70
CA ALA A 163 -12.73 -3.76 -11.85
C ALA A 163 -13.97 -3.34 -12.65
N GLU A 164 -15.10 -3.94 -12.38
CA GLU A 164 -16.36 -3.52 -12.99
C GLU A 164 -16.84 -2.23 -12.35
N LEU A 165 -16.84 -1.16 -13.12
CA LEU A 165 -17.26 0.19 -12.73
C LEU A 165 -18.25 0.73 -13.74
N GLN A 166 -19.28 1.43 -13.25
CA GLN A 166 -20.26 2.12 -14.10
C GLN A 166 -20.06 3.62 -13.97
N PRO A 167 -19.78 4.34 -15.08
CA PRO A 167 -19.82 5.80 -15.10
C PRO A 167 -21.13 6.33 -14.52
N GLU A 168 -21.04 7.47 -13.85
CA GLU A 168 -22.19 8.15 -13.24
C GLU A 168 -22.98 7.33 -12.22
N SER A 169 -22.41 6.24 -11.71
CA SER A 169 -23.04 5.40 -10.68
C SER A 169 -22.23 5.44 -9.38
N TRP A 170 -22.92 5.29 -8.27
CA TRP A 170 -22.27 5.18 -6.98
C TRP A 170 -21.49 3.87 -6.87
N THR A 171 -20.21 3.98 -6.59
CA THR A 171 -19.31 2.87 -6.23
C THR A 171 -18.99 2.96 -4.76
N LYS A 172 -19.29 1.92 -4.00
CA LYS A 172 -18.82 1.82 -2.61
C LYS A 172 -17.35 1.40 -2.63
N VAL A 173 -16.50 2.21 -2.05
CA VAL A 173 -15.05 1.99 -1.92
C VAL A 173 -14.73 1.65 -0.48
N LYS A 174 -13.91 0.61 -0.26
CA LYS A 174 -13.28 0.32 1.02
C LYS A 174 -11.79 0.07 0.79
N ILE A 175 -10.95 0.82 1.50
CA ILE A 175 -9.49 0.69 1.50
C ILE A 175 -9.08 0.20 2.88
N GLU A 176 -8.43 -0.95 2.96
CA GLU A 176 -7.81 -1.47 4.18
C GLU A 176 -6.30 -1.25 4.09
N VAL A 177 -5.73 -0.61 5.11
CA VAL A 177 -4.29 -0.31 5.17
C VAL A 177 -3.71 -0.91 6.44
N MET A 178 -2.61 -1.64 6.29
CA MET A 178 -1.86 -2.19 7.40
C MET A 178 -0.36 -2.15 7.09
N GLY A 179 0.36 -1.29 7.78
CA GLY A 179 1.78 -1.07 7.55
C GLY A 179 2.06 -0.60 6.12
N ARG A 180 2.80 -1.38 5.38
CA ARG A 180 3.10 -1.10 3.96
C ARG A 180 2.29 -1.94 3.00
N SER A 181 1.13 -2.40 3.41
CA SER A 181 0.19 -3.12 2.56
C SER A 181 -1.17 -2.44 2.56
N ALA A 182 -1.84 -2.45 1.42
CA ALA A 182 -3.22 -1.99 1.31
C ALA A 182 -4.02 -2.84 0.33
N LYS A 183 -5.34 -2.89 0.57
CA LYS A 183 -6.31 -3.60 -0.26
C LYS A 183 -7.48 -2.69 -0.59
N LEU A 184 -7.83 -2.65 -1.86
CA LEU A 184 -9.00 -1.94 -2.36
C LEU A 184 -10.13 -2.93 -2.61
N TYR A 185 -11.29 -2.68 -2.00
CA TYR A 185 -12.52 -3.45 -2.23
C TYR A 185 -13.59 -2.53 -2.80
N LEU A 186 -14.39 -3.04 -3.70
CA LEU A 186 -15.46 -2.31 -4.36
C LEU A 186 -16.81 -2.99 -4.18
N ASN A 187 -17.85 -2.19 -4.00
CA ASN A 187 -19.26 -2.60 -3.97
C ASN A 187 -19.58 -3.74 -2.99
N GLY A 188 -18.83 -3.81 -1.87
CA GLY A 188 -19.05 -4.82 -0.82
C GLY A 188 -18.49 -6.21 -1.14
N SER A 189 -17.67 -6.33 -2.19
CA SER A 189 -16.98 -7.59 -2.49
C SER A 189 -16.10 -8.03 -1.31
N GLU A 190 -16.06 -9.32 -1.04
CA GLU A 190 -15.14 -9.92 -0.06
C GLU A 190 -13.73 -10.10 -0.65
N THR A 191 -13.63 -10.17 -1.97
CA THR A 191 -12.35 -10.26 -2.68
C THR A 191 -11.86 -8.86 -3.04
N PRO A 192 -10.63 -8.49 -2.71
CA PRO A 192 -10.08 -7.20 -3.09
C PRO A 192 -9.92 -7.09 -4.61
N SER A 193 -10.28 -5.93 -5.16
CA SER A 193 -10.07 -5.59 -6.58
C SER A 193 -8.61 -5.27 -6.88
N LEU A 194 -7.87 -4.77 -5.90
CA LEU A 194 -6.44 -4.52 -6.02
C LEU A 194 -5.75 -4.74 -4.67
N VAL A 195 -4.62 -5.43 -4.68
CA VAL A 195 -3.75 -5.64 -3.52
C VAL A 195 -2.40 -5.01 -3.79
N VAL A 196 -1.94 -4.17 -2.86
CA VAL A 196 -0.61 -3.53 -2.90
C VAL A 196 0.13 -3.94 -1.63
N ASP A 197 1.15 -4.78 -1.77
CA ASP A 197 1.90 -5.33 -0.63
C ASP A 197 3.10 -4.48 -0.22
N ASP A 198 3.42 -3.45 -1.01
CA ASP A 198 4.59 -2.60 -0.85
C ASP A 198 4.27 -1.14 -1.17
N LEU A 199 3.33 -0.55 -0.43
CA LEU A 199 3.01 0.87 -0.50
C LEU A 199 4.29 1.70 -0.60
N LYS A 200 4.33 2.65 -1.53
CA LYS A 200 5.54 3.38 -1.94
C LYS A 200 5.78 4.68 -1.18
N GLY A 201 4.78 5.14 -0.43
CA GLY A 201 4.87 6.38 0.34
C GLY A 201 5.90 6.29 1.45
N GLU A 202 6.70 7.33 1.58
CA GLU A 202 7.68 7.49 2.65
C GLU A 202 7.01 7.85 3.98
N ASP A 203 5.94 8.67 3.91
CA ASP A 203 5.18 9.05 5.09
C ASP A 203 4.25 7.90 5.53
N LEU A 204 4.38 7.47 6.76
CA LEU A 204 3.55 6.39 7.31
C LEU A 204 2.23 6.88 7.89
N ARG A 205 2.04 8.22 8.01
CA ARG A 205 0.92 8.84 8.67
C ARG A 205 0.58 10.17 8.01
N GLY A 206 -0.71 10.53 7.98
CA GLY A 206 -1.13 11.81 7.46
C GLY A 206 -2.64 11.93 7.30
N ALA A 207 -3.08 12.98 6.63
CA ALA A 207 -4.50 13.21 6.39
C ALA A 207 -5.10 12.23 5.39
N VAL A 208 -6.43 12.12 5.43
CA VAL A 208 -7.24 11.51 4.36
C VAL A 208 -7.86 12.63 3.53
N ALA A 209 -7.88 12.48 2.22
CA ALA A 209 -8.45 13.47 1.31
C ALA A 209 -9.25 12.83 0.17
N LEU A 210 -10.27 13.54 -0.28
CA LEU A 210 -11.02 13.24 -1.50
C LEU A 210 -10.24 13.82 -2.67
N TRP A 211 -9.97 13.00 -3.67
CA TRP A 211 -9.16 13.40 -4.81
C TRP A 211 -9.97 13.39 -6.11
N SER A 212 -9.79 14.40 -6.94
CA SER A 212 -10.37 14.49 -8.28
C SER A 212 -9.36 15.00 -9.30
N TYR A 213 -9.59 14.68 -10.56
CA TYR A 213 -8.79 15.13 -11.69
C TYR A 213 -9.45 16.28 -12.45
N PRO A 214 -8.72 17.14 -13.20
CA PRO A 214 -9.31 18.26 -13.93
C PRO A 214 -10.43 17.87 -14.91
N ARG A 215 -11.40 18.79 -15.06
CA ARG A 215 -12.51 18.70 -16.03
C ARG A 215 -13.49 17.57 -15.78
N GLU A 216 -13.62 17.15 -14.53
CA GLU A 216 -14.53 16.09 -14.10
C GLU A 216 -15.39 16.60 -12.94
N GLU A 217 -16.56 16.01 -12.78
CA GLU A 217 -17.41 16.21 -11.61
C GLU A 217 -17.30 14.95 -10.73
N ALA A 218 -16.57 15.04 -9.64
CA ALA A 218 -16.42 13.95 -8.68
C ALA A 218 -17.40 14.14 -7.53
N TYR A 219 -18.11 13.09 -7.15
CA TYR A 219 -19.11 13.10 -6.08
C TYR A 219 -18.68 12.14 -4.98
N PHE A 220 -18.74 12.62 -3.73
CA PHE A 220 -18.36 11.85 -2.54
C PHE A 220 -19.47 11.92 -1.49
N SER A 221 -19.72 10.81 -0.82
CA SER A 221 -20.69 10.72 0.26
C SER A 221 -20.26 9.67 1.28
N ASN A 222 -20.79 9.75 2.51
CA ASN A 222 -20.68 8.72 3.53
C ASN A 222 -19.25 8.24 3.80
N VAL A 223 -18.31 9.16 4.03
CA VAL A 223 -16.95 8.76 4.38
C VAL A 223 -16.89 8.29 5.83
N ARG A 224 -16.29 7.14 6.02
CA ARG A 224 -16.01 6.57 7.34
C ARG A 224 -14.55 6.14 7.42
N ILE A 225 -13.85 6.61 8.44
CA ILE A 225 -12.46 6.26 8.71
C ILE A 225 -12.42 5.55 10.06
N THR A 226 -11.87 4.34 10.09
CA THR A 226 -11.67 3.56 11.31
C THR A 226 -10.18 3.31 11.46
N ASN A 227 -9.54 3.98 12.42
CA ASN A 227 -8.12 3.77 12.70
C ASN A 227 -7.93 2.44 13.43
N ALA A 228 -6.95 1.65 13.00
CA ALA A 228 -6.46 0.48 13.70
C ALA A 228 -5.23 0.83 14.55
N GLU A 229 -4.82 -0.11 15.41
CA GLU A 229 -3.54 0.00 16.10
C GLU A 229 -2.41 -0.04 15.06
N PRO A 230 -1.53 0.97 15.01
CA PRO A 230 -0.51 1.05 14.00
C PRO A 230 0.56 -0.03 14.15
N LEU A 231 1.02 -0.59 13.02
CA LEU A 231 2.22 -1.40 13.02
C LEU A 231 3.46 -0.53 13.36
N PRO A 232 4.38 -1.01 14.20
CA PRO A 232 5.56 -0.26 14.62
C PRO A 232 6.65 -0.27 13.52
N LEU A 233 6.37 0.32 12.37
CA LEU A 233 7.33 0.43 11.26
C LEU A 233 8.41 1.49 11.55
N LYS A 234 9.61 1.25 11.03
CA LYS A 234 10.75 2.16 11.14
C LYS A 234 11.10 2.72 9.76
N ASN A 235 10.99 4.04 9.62
CA ASN A 235 11.52 4.75 8.45
C ASN A 235 13.01 5.01 8.59
N GLY A 236 13.68 5.25 7.44
CA GLY A 236 15.07 5.67 7.40
C GLY A 236 16.09 4.60 7.83
N SER A 237 15.68 3.33 7.92
CA SER A 237 16.61 2.24 8.25
C SER A 237 17.70 2.13 7.18
N ASP A 238 18.96 2.07 7.61
CA ASP A 238 20.11 2.01 6.70
C ASP A 238 20.14 0.70 5.90
N ALA A 239 20.57 0.78 4.65
CA ALA A 239 20.75 -0.39 3.78
C ALA A 239 22.11 -1.07 3.94
N LYS A 240 23.13 -0.36 4.49
CA LYS A 240 24.49 -0.87 4.60
C LYS A 240 24.54 -2.16 5.42
N GLY A 241 25.29 -3.13 4.93
CA GLY A 241 25.54 -4.40 5.63
C GLY A 241 25.37 -5.61 4.73
N THR A 242 25.46 -6.79 5.35
CA THR A 242 25.23 -8.08 4.69
C THR A 242 23.81 -8.56 5.00
N TRP A 243 23.11 -9.01 3.98
CA TRP A 243 21.73 -9.45 4.08
C TRP A 243 21.56 -10.86 3.55
N ASP A 244 20.92 -11.73 4.31
CA ASP A 244 20.41 -13.01 3.83
C ASP A 244 19.04 -12.78 3.22
N LEU A 245 18.87 -13.19 1.99
CA LEU A 245 17.69 -12.91 1.18
C LEU A 245 17.06 -14.19 0.65
N LYS A 246 15.73 -14.23 0.69
CA LYS A 246 14.91 -15.26 0.06
C LYS A 246 14.06 -14.62 -1.04
N TYR A 247 14.25 -15.06 -2.26
CA TYR A 247 13.46 -14.66 -3.42
C TYR A 247 12.47 -15.76 -3.76
N SER A 248 11.20 -15.41 -3.93
CA SER A 248 10.12 -16.35 -4.28
C SER A 248 9.37 -15.84 -5.52
N SER A 249 9.24 -16.70 -6.52
CA SER A 249 8.53 -16.46 -7.78
C SER A 249 7.88 -17.74 -8.27
N ASP A 250 7.22 -17.71 -9.43
CA ASP A 250 6.66 -18.89 -10.08
C ASP A 250 7.75 -19.93 -10.45
N ALA A 251 9.00 -19.50 -10.59
CA ALA A 251 10.14 -20.38 -10.83
C ALA A 251 10.62 -21.13 -9.57
N GLY A 252 10.13 -20.76 -8.37
CA GLY A 252 10.50 -21.37 -7.10
C GLY A 252 10.95 -20.36 -6.06
N THR A 253 11.52 -20.87 -4.96
CA THR A 253 12.09 -20.06 -3.86
C THR A 253 13.59 -20.28 -3.78
N PHE A 254 14.36 -19.21 -3.69
CA PHE A 254 15.79 -19.20 -3.83
C PHE A 254 16.45 -18.43 -2.68
N ASP A 255 17.46 -19.05 -2.08
CA ASP A 255 18.29 -18.44 -1.06
C ASP A 255 19.44 -17.69 -1.73
N CYS A 256 19.58 -16.43 -1.36
CA CYS A 256 20.59 -15.51 -1.89
C CYS A 256 21.16 -14.65 -0.76
N SER A 257 22.19 -13.89 -1.06
CA SER A 257 22.72 -12.88 -0.16
C SER A 257 23.13 -11.62 -0.92
N MET A 258 23.13 -10.50 -0.24
CA MET A 258 23.64 -9.25 -0.77
C MET A 258 24.48 -8.53 0.29
N GLN A 259 25.60 -8.01 -0.14
CA GLN A 259 26.42 -7.09 0.65
C GLN A 259 26.26 -5.71 0.08
N LEU A 260 25.81 -4.76 0.87
CA LEU A 260 25.53 -3.40 0.45
C LEU A 260 26.45 -2.39 1.15
N ASN A 261 26.95 -1.46 0.38
CA ASN A 261 27.59 -0.25 0.81
C ASN A 261 26.75 0.95 0.40
N ARG A 262 26.78 2.00 1.20
CA ARG A 262 26.01 3.22 0.96
C ARG A 262 26.91 4.45 1.02
N ASP A 263 26.74 5.34 0.04
CA ASP A 263 27.33 6.66 -0.04
C ASP A 263 26.23 7.67 -0.40
N GLY A 264 25.75 8.41 0.59
CA GLY A 264 24.54 9.24 0.45
C GLY A 264 23.34 8.41 0.03
N ASP A 265 22.76 8.72 -1.12
CA ASP A 265 21.63 7.99 -1.70
C ASP A 265 22.06 6.84 -2.62
N LYS A 266 23.36 6.68 -2.89
CA LYS A 266 23.87 5.64 -3.77
C LYS A 266 24.14 4.36 -3.01
N LEU A 267 23.72 3.24 -3.61
CA LEU A 267 24.04 1.90 -3.16
C LEU A 267 24.97 1.22 -4.16
N THR A 268 25.98 0.53 -3.64
CA THR A 268 26.83 -0.40 -4.38
C THR A 268 26.97 -1.67 -3.56
N GLY A 269 27.30 -2.77 -4.21
CA GLY A 269 27.47 -4.01 -3.48
C GLY A 269 27.65 -5.22 -4.35
N THR A 270 27.39 -6.38 -3.75
CA THR A 270 27.58 -7.67 -4.39
C THR A 270 26.38 -8.57 -4.07
N TRP A 271 25.85 -9.22 -5.10
CA TRP A 271 24.88 -10.30 -4.99
C TRP A 271 25.59 -11.63 -5.06
N SER A 272 25.13 -12.62 -4.29
CA SER A 272 25.60 -14.01 -4.37
C SER A 272 24.44 -14.98 -4.11
N GLY A 273 24.48 -16.11 -4.80
CA GLY A 273 23.50 -17.18 -4.66
C GLY A 273 22.87 -17.62 -6.00
N ALA A 274 21.64 -18.02 -5.95
CA ALA A 274 20.98 -18.73 -7.05
C ALA A 274 20.95 -18.01 -8.41
N LEU A 275 21.09 -16.71 -8.46
CA LEU A 275 21.12 -15.90 -9.69
C LEU A 275 22.53 -15.40 -10.05
N GLY A 276 23.55 -16.12 -9.62
CA GLY A 276 24.95 -15.84 -9.89
C GLY A 276 25.73 -15.37 -8.66
N ASP A 277 27.00 -15.75 -8.61
CA ASP A 277 27.89 -15.37 -7.50
C ASP A 277 28.68 -14.12 -7.87
N TYR A 278 28.92 -13.29 -6.83
CA TYR A 278 29.74 -12.06 -6.90
C TYR A 278 29.28 -11.08 -7.99
N ARG A 279 27.95 -10.99 -8.25
CA ARG A 279 27.40 -10.05 -9.20
C ARG A 279 27.39 -8.63 -8.63
N PRO A 280 27.99 -7.64 -9.30
CA PRO A 280 27.95 -6.28 -8.83
C PRO A 280 26.52 -5.74 -8.80
N ILE A 281 26.14 -5.14 -7.69
CA ILE A 281 24.86 -4.45 -7.50
C ILE A 281 25.12 -2.95 -7.52
N THR A 282 24.21 -2.21 -8.15
CA THR A 282 24.12 -0.76 -8.06
C THR A 282 22.68 -0.33 -7.82
N GLY A 283 22.50 0.82 -7.18
CA GLY A 283 21.16 1.32 -6.95
C GLY A 283 21.09 2.57 -6.11
N THR A 284 19.91 2.81 -5.55
CA THR A 284 19.61 3.98 -4.72
C THR A 284 18.90 3.57 -3.42
N TRP A 285 19.07 4.41 -2.42
CA TRP A 285 18.38 4.35 -1.13
C TRP A 285 17.75 5.71 -0.82
N ARG A 286 16.53 5.70 -0.34
CA ARG A 286 15.83 6.89 0.11
C ARG A 286 14.87 6.54 1.25
N ASP A 287 15.11 7.12 2.42
CA ASP A 287 14.28 6.98 3.61
C ASP A 287 13.88 5.53 3.98
N GLY A 288 14.78 4.56 3.70
CA GLY A 288 14.55 3.14 3.94
C GLY A 288 14.03 2.37 2.73
N TYR A 289 13.67 3.05 1.63
CA TYR A 289 13.35 2.38 0.37
C TYR A 289 14.60 2.21 -0.49
N LEU A 290 14.86 1.00 -0.91
CA LEU A 290 15.97 0.67 -1.81
C LEU A 290 15.46 0.25 -3.19
N GLU A 291 16.24 0.61 -4.20
CA GLU A 291 16.09 0.14 -5.59
C GLU A 291 17.45 -0.32 -6.08
N LEU A 292 17.56 -1.59 -6.43
CA LEU A 292 18.82 -2.21 -6.84
C LEU A 292 18.66 -2.85 -8.21
N THR A 293 19.77 -2.84 -8.97
CA THR A 293 19.88 -3.53 -10.25
C THR A 293 21.18 -4.32 -10.33
N PHE A 294 21.11 -5.48 -10.96
CA PHE A 294 22.27 -6.30 -11.28
C PHE A 294 21.99 -7.15 -12.53
N PHE A 295 23.00 -7.82 -13.07
CA PHE A 295 22.83 -8.81 -14.12
C PHE A 295 22.84 -10.20 -13.51
N ALA A 296 21.69 -10.88 -13.61
CA ALA A 296 21.48 -12.22 -13.11
C ALA A 296 21.90 -13.28 -14.13
N ASP A 297 22.50 -14.37 -13.66
CA ASP A 297 22.70 -15.57 -14.46
C ASP A 297 21.46 -16.48 -14.32
N TRP A 298 20.68 -16.60 -15.36
CA TRP A 298 19.52 -17.46 -15.35
C TRP A 298 19.96 -18.92 -15.60
N PRO A 299 19.69 -19.85 -14.65
CA PRO A 299 20.09 -21.25 -14.78
C PRO A 299 19.43 -21.94 -15.98
N LYS A 300 20.16 -22.90 -16.59
CA LYS A 300 19.67 -23.67 -17.74
C LYS A 300 18.46 -24.53 -17.44
N ASP A 301 18.38 -25.02 -16.24
CA ASP A 301 17.38 -25.98 -15.78
C ASP A 301 16.09 -25.32 -15.28
N TRP A 302 16.07 -23.99 -15.25
CA TRP A 302 14.91 -23.26 -14.80
C TRP A 302 13.91 -23.05 -15.93
N PRO A 303 12.61 -23.11 -15.62
CA PRO A 303 11.59 -22.83 -16.62
C PRO A 303 11.75 -21.42 -17.21
N GLN A 304 11.17 -21.21 -18.40
CA GLN A 304 11.05 -19.91 -19.06
C GLN A 304 12.32 -19.38 -19.75
N GLY A 305 12.94 -20.17 -20.54
CA GLY A 305 13.82 -19.70 -21.60
C GLY A 305 15.28 -20.09 -21.51
N ALA A 306 16.04 -19.66 -22.53
CA ALA A 306 17.44 -19.99 -22.67
C ALA A 306 18.29 -19.35 -21.53
N PRO A 307 19.37 -20.01 -21.10
CA PRO A 307 20.30 -19.44 -20.15
C PRO A 307 20.92 -18.14 -20.70
N GLY A 308 21.27 -17.25 -19.81
CA GLY A 308 21.93 -16.01 -20.19
C GLY A 308 21.92 -14.95 -19.10
N ASN A 309 22.73 -13.95 -19.33
CA ASN A 309 22.78 -12.77 -18.51
C ASN A 309 21.56 -11.90 -18.79
N THR A 310 20.77 -11.60 -17.77
CA THR A 310 19.59 -10.76 -17.89
C THR A 310 19.49 -9.76 -16.74
N ALA A 311 18.91 -8.61 -17.02
CA ALA A 311 18.75 -7.57 -15.99
C ALA A 311 17.80 -8.06 -14.89
N ALA A 312 18.20 -7.86 -13.65
CA ALA A 312 17.37 -8.03 -12.48
C ALA A 312 17.19 -6.69 -11.76
N ARG A 313 15.96 -6.42 -11.32
CA ARG A 313 15.60 -5.26 -10.52
C ARG A 313 14.99 -5.75 -9.22
N LEU A 314 15.46 -5.20 -8.11
CA LEU A 314 14.96 -5.47 -6.77
C LEU A 314 14.62 -4.14 -6.11
N ALA A 315 13.42 -4.04 -5.54
CA ALA A 315 12.99 -2.82 -4.86
C ALA A 315 12.18 -3.19 -3.60
N GLY A 316 12.33 -2.39 -2.55
CA GLY A 316 11.60 -2.66 -1.32
C GLY A 316 12.02 -1.81 -0.14
N TRP A 317 11.40 -2.09 1.00
CA TRP A 317 11.57 -1.36 2.24
C TRP A 317 12.44 -2.12 3.24
N ILE A 318 13.29 -1.36 3.92
CA ILE A 318 14.04 -1.80 5.09
C ILE A 318 13.32 -1.34 6.36
N ASP A 319 13.10 -2.26 7.27
CA ASP A 319 12.52 -2.01 8.59
C ASP A 319 13.43 -2.64 9.67
N GLY A 320 14.36 -1.84 10.15
CA GLY A 320 15.38 -2.27 11.11
C GLY A 320 16.34 -3.33 10.52
N ALA A 321 16.30 -4.55 11.06
CA ALA A 321 17.10 -5.68 10.57
C ALA A 321 16.37 -6.51 9.51
N SER A 322 15.16 -6.18 9.14
CA SER A 322 14.34 -6.88 8.14
C SER A 322 14.16 -6.03 6.90
N ALA A 323 13.97 -6.66 5.75
CA ALA A 323 13.61 -5.98 4.52
C ALA A 323 12.71 -6.87 3.67
N LYS A 324 11.85 -6.25 2.85
CA LYS A 324 10.97 -6.97 1.92
C LYS A 324 10.60 -6.10 0.73
N GLY A 325 10.24 -6.75 -0.36
CA GLY A 325 9.79 -6.05 -1.55
C GLY A 325 9.56 -6.96 -2.74
N ARG A 326 9.70 -6.39 -3.92
CA ARG A 326 9.53 -7.10 -5.19
C ARG A 326 10.86 -7.22 -5.93
N MET A 327 11.00 -8.32 -6.65
CA MET A 327 12.14 -8.55 -7.53
C MET A 327 11.64 -9.08 -8.88
N LYS A 328 12.20 -8.54 -9.94
CA LYS A 328 11.92 -8.94 -11.31
C LYS A 328 13.22 -9.29 -12.00
N VAL A 329 13.22 -10.42 -12.67
CA VAL A 329 14.29 -10.83 -13.62
C VAL A 329 13.67 -10.73 -15.02
N GLU A 330 14.15 -9.76 -15.81
CA GLU A 330 13.52 -9.34 -17.07
C GLU A 330 13.28 -10.51 -18.03
N GLY A 331 11.99 -10.69 -18.43
CA GLY A 331 11.57 -11.76 -19.32
C GLY A 331 11.68 -13.18 -18.72
N ARG A 332 11.91 -13.31 -17.41
CA ARG A 332 12.12 -14.62 -16.75
C ARG A 332 11.19 -14.88 -15.58
N ALA A 333 11.22 -14.03 -14.57
CA ALA A 333 10.46 -14.22 -13.37
C ALA A 333 10.13 -12.89 -12.71
N ASP A 334 8.98 -12.82 -12.05
CA ASP A 334 8.54 -11.75 -11.18
C ASP A 334 8.09 -12.34 -9.85
N GLY A 335 8.48 -11.72 -8.73
CA GLY A 335 8.17 -12.28 -7.44
C GLY A 335 8.46 -11.33 -6.29
N GLN A 336 8.41 -11.89 -5.08
CA GLN A 336 8.66 -11.18 -3.84
C GLN A 336 9.99 -11.63 -3.22
N TRP A 337 10.59 -10.75 -2.45
CA TRP A 337 11.76 -11.08 -1.66
C TRP A 337 11.61 -10.61 -0.22
N THR A 338 12.23 -11.34 0.66
CA THR A 338 12.44 -10.94 2.07
C THR A 338 13.90 -11.07 2.41
N ALA A 339 14.39 -10.23 3.32
CA ALA A 339 15.78 -10.33 3.78
C ALA A 339 15.93 -10.04 5.27
N THR A 340 16.96 -10.58 5.86
CA THR A 340 17.38 -10.32 7.24
C THR A 340 18.84 -9.90 7.24
N ARG A 341 19.16 -8.82 7.97
CA ARG A 341 20.52 -8.33 8.10
C ARG A 341 21.32 -9.26 9.00
N ARG A 342 22.52 -9.63 8.57
CA ARG A 342 23.48 -10.32 9.45
C ARG A 342 23.95 -9.38 10.54
N PRO A 343 24.20 -9.89 11.76
CA PRO A 343 24.78 -9.12 12.87
C PRO A 343 26.10 -8.44 12.53
#